data_4c4e6d03e5be8f78a2383e771200f74f
#
_entry.id   4c4e6d03e5be8f78a2383e771200f74f
#
_cell.length_a   1.000
_cell.length_b   1.000
_cell.length_c   1.000
_cell.angle_alpha   90.00
_cell.angle_beta   90.00
_cell.angle_gamma   90.00
#
_symmetry.space_group_name_H-M   'P 1'
#
loop_
_entity.id
_entity.type
_entity.pdbx_description
1 polymer ?
#
loop_
_entity_poly.entity_id
_entity_poly.type
_entity_poly.pdbx_seq_one_letter_code
_entity_poly.pdbx_strand_id
1 'polypeptide(L)'
;MAHVFMSSGEMIADRRFDYGRDLELRGDLAGAADLFMQAIELAPDFASAWFALGDVRERQGDRTGAIDAFSRAKAANGADFLGADLRLLRLTSGKLAAMSPQYVTTLYNQYAAKFEKSLVGDLGYRGPAMLFDAVSAVCAVAAKPVRFHRAIDLGCGTGLAAQAFKDSVEEFIGIDLSAEMIKRARATGLYKALATADAVDGLRDHPDAIADLILAADMMIYIHDLAPLFVEAARVLKPGGLFAFTAETHEGEGVVLGAGLRFAQSEAHLRELLEQAGFSIDRIDNASIRSERDVPVPSLVMVASKA
;
A
#
# COMPACT_ATOMS: atom_id res chain seq x y z
N MET A 1 5.64 -9.97 -7.28
CA MET A 1 4.51 -9.29 -6.63
C MET A 1 3.53 -10.33 -6.12
N ALA A 2 2.89 -10.11 -4.96
CA ALA A 2 1.77 -10.93 -4.55
C ALA A 2 0.62 -10.73 -5.53
N HIS A 3 0.02 -11.82 -6.00
CA HIS A 3 -1.17 -11.77 -6.85
C HIS A 3 -2.35 -12.25 -6.03
N VAL A 4 -3.44 -11.51 -6.10
CA VAL A 4 -4.72 -11.93 -5.52
C VAL A 4 -5.26 -13.10 -6.32
N PHE A 5 -5.70 -14.14 -5.65
CA PHE A 5 -6.35 -15.31 -6.23
C PHE A 5 -7.76 -15.48 -5.67
N MET A 6 -8.69 -15.75 -6.55
CA MET A 6 -10.07 -16.14 -6.23
C MET A 6 -10.38 -17.40 -7.03
N SER A 7 -10.77 -18.48 -6.34
CA SER A 7 -11.17 -19.73 -6.98
C SER A 7 -12.40 -19.54 -7.87
N SER A 8 -12.46 -20.30 -8.96
CA SER A 8 -13.65 -20.38 -9.82
C SER A 8 -14.80 -21.16 -9.18
N GLY A 9 -14.52 -21.97 -8.16
CA GLY A 9 -15.45 -22.97 -7.64
C GLY A 9 -15.48 -24.27 -8.45
N GLU A 10 -14.79 -24.31 -9.61
CA GLU A 10 -14.65 -25.48 -10.47
C GLU A 10 -13.21 -26.01 -10.42
N MET A 11 -13.02 -27.21 -9.86
CA MET A 11 -11.69 -27.76 -9.53
C MET A 11 -10.80 -27.94 -10.77
N ILE A 12 -11.36 -28.28 -11.93
CA ILE A 12 -10.56 -28.48 -13.14
C ILE A 12 -10.10 -27.14 -13.70
N ALA A 13 -10.97 -26.11 -13.65
CA ALA A 13 -10.60 -24.75 -14.05
C ALA A 13 -9.48 -24.21 -13.14
N ASP A 14 -9.59 -24.37 -11.83
CA ASP A 14 -8.57 -23.95 -10.88
C ASP A 14 -7.22 -24.64 -11.14
N ARG A 15 -7.22 -25.95 -11.42
CA ARG A 15 -5.99 -26.69 -11.79
C ARG A 15 -5.37 -26.19 -13.10
N ARG A 16 -6.20 -25.88 -14.11
CA ARG A 16 -5.69 -25.29 -15.36
C ARG A 16 -5.04 -23.95 -15.11
N PHE A 17 -5.68 -23.15 -14.27
CA PHE A 17 -5.11 -21.87 -13.83
C PHE A 17 -3.75 -22.05 -13.14
N ASP A 18 -3.63 -22.96 -12.20
CA ASP A 18 -2.38 -23.23 -11.47
C ASP A 18 -1.26 -23.65 -12.43
N TYR A 19 -1.53 -24.54 -13.38
CA TYR A 19 -0.54 -24.92 -14.40
C TYR A 19 -0.18 -23.74 -15.31
N GLY A 20 -1.13 -22.89 -15.66
CA GLY A 20 -0.88 -21.65 -16.41
C GLY A 20 0.05 -20.70 -15.64
N ARG A 21 -0.15 -20.56 -14.33
CA ARG A 21 0.75 -19.79 -13.45
C ARG A 21 2.16 -20.35 -13.40
N ASP A 22 2.30 -21.67 -13.35
CA ASP A 22 3.61 -22.34 -13.38
C ASP A 22 4.36 -22.08 -14.71
N LEU A 23 3.67 -22.11 -15.85
CA LEU A 23 4.25 -21.78 -17.16
C LEU A 23 4.65 -20.31 -17.24
N GLU A 24 3.80 -19.41 -16.73
CA GLU A 24 4.09 -17.98 -16.69
C GLU A 24 5.37 -17.69 -15.87
N LEU A 25 5.53 -18.33 -14.71
CA LEU A 25 6.72 -18.20 -13.86
C LEU A 25 8.00 -18.69 -14.57
N ARG A 26 7.88 -19.69 -15.45
CA ARG A 26 8.97 -20.20 -16.29
C ARG A 26 9.21 -19.36 -17.54
N GLY A 27 8.38 -18.34 -17.79
CA GLY A 27 8.47 -17.46 -18.96
C GLY A 27 7.79 -17.98 -20.22
N ASP A 28 7.12 -19.13 -20.17
CA ASP A 28 6.29 -19.63 -21.28
C ASP A 28 4.93 -18.91 -21.30
N LEU A 29 4.95 -17.71 -21.86
CA LEU A 29 3.76 -16.86 -21.92
C LEU A 29 2.68 -17.42 -22.87
N ALA A 30 3.09 -18.13 -23.92
CA ALA A 30 2.12 -18.70 -24.87
C ALA A 30 1.36 -19.88 -24.25
N GLY A 31 2.09 -20.81 -23.64
CA GLY A 31 1.47 -21.93 -22.90
C GLY A 31 0.61 -21.47 -21.72
N ALA A 32 1.05 -20.43 -21.01
CA ALA A 32 0.27 -19.82 -19.91
C ALA A 32 -1.06 -19.25 -20.44
N ALA A 33 -1.03 -18.47 -21.52
CA ALA A 33 -2.25 -17.91 -22.13
C ALA A 33 -3.25 -18.99 -22.55
N ASP A 34 -2.76 -20.08 -23.17
CA ASP A 34 -3.60 -21.21 -23.57
C ASP A 34 -4.27 -21.88 -22.38
N LEU A 35 -3.53 -22.14 -21.30
CA LEU A 35 -4.11 -22.72 -20.08
C LEU A 35 -5.09 -21.80 -19.36
N PHE A 36 -4.85 -20.49 -19.35
CA PHE A 36 -5.82 -19.56 -18.81
C PHE A 36 -7.11 -19.52 -19.67
N MET A 37 -6.99 -19.56 -20.99
CA MET A 37 -8.17 -19.67 -21.87
C MET A 37 -8.96 -20.96 -21.63
N GLN A 38 -8.30 -22.11 -21.49
CA GLN A 38 -8.94 -23.37 -21.15
C GLN A 38 -9.63 -23.32 -19.77
N ALA A 39 -9.06 -22.62 -18.79
CA ALA A 39 -9.70 -22.40 -17.49
C ALA A 39 -10.97 -21.54 -17.63
N ILE A 40 -10.94 -20.52 -18.46
CA ILE A 40 -12.07 -19.64 -18.77
C ILE A 40 -13.18 -20.39 -19.54
N GLU A 41 -12.82 -21.29 -20.46
CA GLU A 41 -13.81 -22.14 -21.16
C GLU A 41 -14.60 -23.01 -20.19
N LEU A 42 -13.94 -23.52 -19.14
CA LEU A 42 -14.58 -24.33 -18.10
C LEU A 42 -15.39 -23.47 -17.11
N ALA A 43 -14.92 -22.26 -16.82
CA ALA A 43 -15.54 -21.33 -15.88
C ALA A 43 -15.49 -19.89 -16.46
N PRO A 44 -16.48 -19.48 -17.26
CA PRO A 44 -16.47 -18.18 -17.96
C PRO A 44 -16.37 -16.95 -17.05
N ASP A 45 -16.82 -17.05 -15.80
CA ASP A 45 -16.76 -16.00 -14.78
C ASP A 45 -15.53 -16.10 -13.88
N PHE A 46 -14.52 -16.88 -14.27
CA PHE A 46 -13.28 -17.03 -13.49
C PHE A 46 -12.41 -15.76 -13.58
N ALA A 47 -12.70 -14.80 -12.71
CA ALA A 47 -12.05 -13.49 -12.70
C ALA A 47 -10.52 -13.58 -12.63
N SER A 48 -9.95 -14.48 -11.80
CA SER A 48 -8.50 -14.67 -11.69
C SER A 48 -7.86 -15.15 -12.98
N ALA A 49 -8.53 -16.02 -13.75
CA ALA A 49 -8.04 -16.48 -15.04
C ALA A 49 -8.09 -15.37 -16.11
N TRP A 50 -9.16 -14.59 -16.15
CA TRP A 50 -9.24 -13.41 -17.00
C TRP A 50 -8.15 -12.39 -16.66
N PHE A 51 -7.91 -12.12 -15.38
CA PHE A 51 -6.87 -11.19 -14.94
C PHE A 51 -5.47 -11.68 -15.35
N ALA A 52 -5.15 -12.96 -15.09
CA ALA A 52 -3.87 -13.55 -15.46
C ALA A 52 -3.65 -13.58 -16.98
N LEU A 53 -4.70 -13.84 -17.76
CA LEU A 53 -4.65 -13.74 -19.22
C LEU A 53 -4.33 -12.31 -19.66
N GLY A 54 -4.92 -11.31 -19.01
CA GLY A 54 -4.60 -9.89 -19.24
C GLY A 54 -3.12 -9.57 -18.99
N ASP A 55 -2.55 -10.04 -17.88
CA ASP A 55 -1.13 -9.86 -17.55
C ASP A 55 -0.21 -10.50 -18.59
N VAL A 56 -0.54 -11.71 -19.02
CA VAL A 56 0.25 -12.42 -20.06
C VAL A 56 0.17 -11.70 -21.40
N ARG A 57 -1.01 -11.30 -21.84
CA ARG A 57 -1.21 -10.55 -23.10
C ARG A 57 -0.49 -9.22 -23.11
N GLU A 58 -0.53 -8.48 -21.99
CA GLU A 58 0.23 -7.24 -21.85
C GLU A 58 1.74 -7.46 -22.03
N ARG A 59 2.29 -8.50 -21.40
CA ARG A 59 3.72 -8.87 -21.54
C ARG A 59 4.08 -9.36 -22.95
N GLN A 60 3.13 -9.90 -23.69
CA GLN A 60 3.27 -10.26 -25.10
C GLN A 60 3.15 -9.06 -26.05
N GLY A 61 2.77 -7.88 -25.55
CA GLY A 61 2.52 -6.68 -26.34
C GLY A 61 1.12 -6.60 -26.96
N ASP A 62 0.25 -7.57 -26.69
CA ASP A 62 -1.16 -7.57 -27.12
C ASP A 62 -1.99 -6.65 -26.19
N ARG A 63 -1.86 -5.33 -26.41
CA ARG A 63 -2.56 -4.32 -25.62
C ARG A 63 -4.08 -4.46 -25.71
N THR A 64 -4.62 -4.73 -26.89
CA THR A 64 -6.06 -4.85 -27.11
C THR A 64 -6.62 -6.06 -26.39
N GLY A 65 -5.98 -7.21 -26.52
CA GLY A 65 -6.36 -8.42 -25.83
C GLY A 65 -6.21 -8.31 -24.31
N ALA A 66 -5.20 -7.58 -23.82
CA ALA A 66 -5.05 -7.31 -22.40
C ALA A 66 -6.20 -6.46 -21.85
N ILE A 67 -6.59 -5.39 -22.55
CA ILE A 67 -7.74 -4.54 -22.16
C ILE A 67 -9.04 -5.37 -22.12
N ASP A 68 -9.32 -6.20 -23.13
CA ASP A 68 -10.50 -7.08 -23.12
C ASP A 68 -10.48 -8.02 -21.91
N ALA A 69 -9.36 -8.68 -21.66
CA ALA A 69 -9.24 -9.63 -20.56
C ALA A 69 -9.41 -8.96 -19.18
N PHE A 70 -8.78 -7.80 -18.93
CA PHE A 70 -8.98 -7.06 -17.68
C PHE A 70 -10.41 -6.54 -17.52
N SER A 71 -11.05 -6.12 -18.61
CA SER A 71 -12.45 -5.68 -18.58
C SER A 71 -13.40 -6.82 -18.19
N ARG A 72 -13.13 -8.05 -18.68
CA ARG A 72 -13.87 -9.25 -18.30
C ARG A 72 -13.58 -9.67 -16.86
N ALA A 73 -12.33 -9.58 -16.41
CA ALA A 73 -11.97 -9.82 -15.01
C ALA A 73 -12.76 -8.91 -14.05
N LYS A 74 -12.84 -7.61 -14.40
CA LYS A 74 -13.65 -6.63 -13.66
C LYS A 74 -15.13 -6.97 -13.67
N ALA A 75 -15.71 -7.29 -14.84
CA ALA A 75 -17.12 -7.64 -14.98
C ALA A 75 -17.49 -8.88 -14.17
N ALA A 76 -16.63 -9.91 -14.17
CA ALA A 76 -16.83 -11.15 -13.42
C ALA A 76 -16.72 -10.96 -11.90
N ASN A 77 -16.13 -9.88 -11.42
CA ASN A 77 -15.82 -9.69 -10.00
C ASN A 77 -16.53 -8.50 -9.33
N GLY A 78 -17.21 -7.63 -10.08
CA GLY A 78 -18.07 -6.54 -9.57
C GLY A 78 -17.43 -5.50 -8.63
N ALA A 79 -16.57 -5.89 -7.71
CA ALA A 79 -15.94 -5.04 -6.67
C ALA A 79 -14.44 -4.84 -6.87
N ASP A 80 -13.90 -5.18 -8.03
CA ASP A 80 -12.47 -5.02 -8.40
C ASP A 80 -11.46 -5.55 -7.35
N PHE A 81 -11.72 -6.73 -6.78
CA PHE A 81 -10.79 -7.34 -5.81
C PHE A 81 -9.41 -7.68 -6.40
N LEU A 82 -9.28 -7.77 -7.73
CA LEU A 82 -8.06 -8.11 -8.43
C LEU A 82 -7.24 -6.88 -8.85
N GLY A 83 -7.80 -5.67 -8.78
CA GLY A 83 -7.15 -4.44 -9.24
C GLY A 83 -7.15 -4.29 -10.77
N ALA A 84 -8.17 -4.82 -11.45
CA ALA A 84 -8.32 -4.71 -12.90
C ALA A 84 -8.45 -3.24 -13.36
N ASP A 85 -9.07 -2.38 -12.53
CA ASP A 85 -9.18 -0.95 -12.82
C ASP A 85 -7.82 -0.27 -12.95
N LEU A 86 -6.84 -0.64 -12.12
CA LEU A 86 -5.48 -0.08 -12.19
C LEU A 86 -4.76 -0.51 -13.48
N ARG A 87 -4.98 -1.75 -13.92
CA ARG A 87 -4.44 -2.26 -15.18
C ARG A 87 -5.05 -1.55 -16.38
N LEU A 88 -6.37 -1.42 -16.38
CA LEU A 88 -7.12 -0.70 -17.43
C LEU A 88 -6.70 0.78 -17.47
N LEU A 89 -6.58 1.44 -16.32
CA LEU A 89 -6.13 2.82 -16.23
C LEU A 89 -4.76 3.01 -16.92
N ARG A 90 -3.79 2.15 -16.59
CA ARG A 90 -2.46 2.20 -17.18
C ARG A 90 -2.49 1.96 -18.69
N LEU A 91 -3.28 0.99 -19.14
CA LEU A 91 -3.38 0.63 -20.56
C LEU A 91 -4.16 1.64 -21.39
N THR A 92 -5.13 2.35 -20.82
CA THR A 92 -6.00 3.28 -21.57
C THR A 92 -5.61 4.74 -21.41
N SER A 93 -4.60 5.05 -20.60
CA SER A 93 -4.23 6.44 -20.24
C SER A 93 -5.42 7.23 -19.70
N GLY A 94 -6.30 6.54 -18.96
CA GLY A 94 -7.46 7.13 -18.33
C GLY A 94 -7.10 8.14 -17.22
N LYS A 95 -8.10 8.81 -16.67
CA LYS A 95 -7.88 9.67 -15.50
C LYS A 95 -7.53 8.80 -14.29
N LEU A 96 -6.53 9.23 -13.51
CA LEU A 96 -6.20 8.60 -12.24
C LEU A 96 -7.45 8.52 -11.36
N ALA A 97 -7.74 7.33 -10.88
CA ALA A 97 -8.85 7.05 -9.97
C ALA A 97 -8.30 6.43 -8.68
N ALA A 98 -9.06 6.53 -7.61
CA ALA A 98 -8.72 5.87 -6.35
C ALA A 98 -8.56 4.36 -6.55
N MET A 99 -7.60 3.77 -5.85
CA MET A 99 -7.46 2.31 -5.79
C MET A 99 -8.65 1.72 -5.01
N SER A 100 -9.17 0.59 -5.47
CA SER A 100 -10.25 -0.11 -4.77
C SER A 100 -9.79 -0.54 -3.37
N PRO A 101 -10.46 -0.12 -2.28
CA PRO A 101 -10.16 -0.61 -0.94
C PRO A 101 -10.28 -2.14 -0.84
N GLN A 102 -11.20 -2.74 -1.61
CA GLN A 102 -11.40 -4.18 -1.68
C GLN A 102 -10.17 -4.89 -2.25
N TYR A 103 -9.52 -4.32 -3.27
CA TYR A 103 -8.26 -4.83 -3.81
C TYR A 103 -7.16 -4.81 -2.74
N VAL A 104 -6.94 -3.68 -2.08
CA VAL A 104 -5.91 -3.53 -1.05
C VAL A 104 -6.17 -4.50 0.11
N THR A 105 -7.41 -4.57 0.60
CA THR A 105 -7.81 -5.49 1.66
C THR A 105 -7.55 -6.95 1.27
N THR A 106 -7.95 -7.37 0.08
CA THR A 106 -7.79 -8.74 -0.39
C THR A 106 -6.32 -9.09 -0.57
N LEU A 107 -5.54 -8.18 -1.15
CA LEU A 107 -4.10 -8.32 -1.32
C LEU A 107 -3.42 -8.59 0.03
N TYR A 108 -3.67 -7.76 1.02
CA TYR A 108 -3.01 -7.87 2.32
C TYR A 108 -3.55 -9.01 3.18
N ASN A 109 -4.84 -9.37 3.08
CA ASN A 109 -5.37 -10.55 3.75
C ASN A 109 -4.71 -11.83 3.23
N GLN A 110 -4.51 -11.97 1.92
CA GLN A 110 -3.83 -13.14 1.34
C GLN A 110 -2.33 -13.13 1.59
N TYR A 111 -1.73 -11.94 1.62
CA TYR A 111 -0.27 -11.77 1.76
C TYR A 111 0.21 -11.81 3.22
N ALA A 112 -0.66 -11.55 4.19
CA ALA A 112 -0.32 -11.41 5.60
C ALA A 112 0.58 -12.55 6.14
N ALA A 113 0.32 -13.82 5.74
CA ALA A 113 1.09 -14.97 6.21
C ALA A 113 2.57 -14.96 5.80
N LYS A 114 2.91 -14.31 4.68
CA LYS A 114 4.26 -14.25 4.11
C LYS A 114 4.86 -12.84 4.19
N PHE A 115 4.11 -11.88 4.73
CA PHE A 115 4.41 -10.46 4.66
C PHE A 115 5.80 -10.12 5.18
N GLU A 116 6.12 -10.43 6.42
CA GLU A 116 7.40 -10.08 7.02
C GLU A 116 8.57 -10.76 6.33
N LYS A 117 8.46 -12.06 6.02
CA LYS A 117 9.51 -12.78 5.31
C LYS A 117 9.81 -12.14 3.96
N SER A 118 8.77 -11.80 3.22
CA SER A 118 8.92 -11.21 1.89
C SER A 118 9.33 -9.74 1.96
N LEU A 119 8.73 -8.94 2.82
CA LEU A 119 9.01 -7.51 2.90
C LEU A 119 10.40 -7.23 3.50
N VAL A 120 10.70 -7.83 4.65
CA VAL A 120 11.97 -7.59 5.35
C VAL A 120 13.09 -8.42 4.73
N GLY A 121 12.85 -9.71 4.41
CA GLY A 121 13.85 -10.61 3.86
C GLY A 121 14.14 -10.36 2.39
N ASP A 122 13.11 -10.43 1.53
CA ASP A 122 13.30 -10.42 0.07
C ASP A 122 13.45 -9.00 -0.50
N LEU A 123 12.77 -8.00 0.10
CA LEU A 123 12.76 -6.61 -0.41
C LEU A 123 13.67 -5.65 0.39
N GLY A 124 14.27 -6.12 1.48
CA GLY A 124 15.17 -5.30 2.31
C GLY A 124 14.49 -4.05 2.89
N TYR A 125 13.24 -4.18 3.32
CA TYR A 125 12.41 -3.07 3.78
C TYR A 125 12.96 -2.41 5.04
N ARG A 126 13.15 -1.10 4.98
CA ARG A 126 13.75 -0.28 6.04
C ARG A 126 12.87 0.91 6.46
N GLY A 127 11.67 1.04 5.92
CA GLY A 127 10.79 2.19 6.18
C GLY A 127 10.65 2.56 7.66
N PRO A 128 10.29 1.63 8.57
CA PRO A 128 10.16 1.93 10.00
C PRO A 128 11.42 2.46 10.66
N ALA A 129 12.59 1.88 10.35
CA ALA A 129 13.87 2.35 10.89
C ALA A 129 14.23 3.75 10.39
N MET A 130 14.01 4.02 9.11
CA MET A 130 14.27 5.33 8.51
C MET A 130 13.31 6.41 9.05
N LEU A 131 12.04 6.06 9.34
CA LEU A 131 11.12 6.97 10.03
C LEU A 131 11.60 7.28 11.45
N PHE A 132 12.07 6.27 12.19
CA PHE A 132 12.62 6.47 13.53
C PHE A 132 13.82 7.40 13.51
N ASP A 133 14.75 7.20 12.58
CA ASP A 133 15.93 8.04 12.43
C ASP A 133 15.55 9.49 12.07
N ALA A 134 14.60 9.68 11.18
CA ALA A 134 14.10 10.99 10.75
C ALA A 134 13.42 11.74 11.92
N VAL A 135 12.54 11.09 12.66
CA VAL A 135 11.87 11.66 13.84
C VAL A 135 12.90 11.98 14.93
N SER A 136 13.86 11.09 15.15
CA SER A 136 14.93 11.32 16.13
C SER A 136 15.77 12.54 15.79
N ALA A 137 16.10 12.74 14.51
CA ALA A 137 16.84 13.91 14.04
C ALA A 137 16.05 15.21 14.23
N VAL A 138 14.73 15.21 13.96
CA VAL A 138 13.84 16.37 14.19
C VAL A 138 13.77 16.69 15.69
N CYS A 139 13.59 15.70 16.54
CA CYS A 139 13.59 15.89 18.00
C CYS A 139 14.93 16.46 18.48
N ALA A 140 16.07 15.99 17.96
CA ALA A 140 17.38 16.48 18.32
C ALA A 140 17.58 17.96 17.94
N VAL A 141 17.14 18.38 16.75
CA VAL A 141 17.19 19.79 16.35
C VAL A 141 16.31 20.67 17.26
N ALA A 142 15.18 20.16 17.69
CA ALA A 142 14.29 20.84 18.63
C ALA A 142 14.74 20.76 20.11
N ALA A 143 15.87 20.11 20.40
CA ALA A 143 16.34 19.79 21.75
C ALA A 143 15.29 19.09 22.62
N LYS A 144 14.45 18.23 22.04
CA LYS A 144 13.42 17.44 22.70
C LYS A 144 13.82 15.96 22.78
N PRO A 145 13.41 15.24 23.84
CA PRO A 145 13.59 13.78 23.86
C PRO A 145 12.69 13.12 22.81
N VAL A 146 13.14 11.97 22.28
CA VAL A 146 12.31 11.12 21.40
C VAL A 146 11.36 10.32 22.29
N ARG A 147 10.32 11.00 22.79
CA ARG A 147 9.30 10.42 23.67
C ARG A 147 7.94 10.99 23.34
N PHE A 148 6.96 10.09 23.15
CA PHE A 148 5.59 10.40 22.79
C PHE A 148 4.64 9.64 23.71
N HIS A 149 3.63 10.29 24.23
CA HIS A 149 2.63 9.60 25.04
C HIS A 149 1.76 8.71 24.16
N ARG A 150 1.29 9.22 23.00
CA ARG A 150 0.43 8.44 22.10
C ARG A 150 0.82 8.59 20.65
N ALA A 151 0.99 7.45 19.98
CA ALA A 151 1.18 7.39 18.54
C ALA A 151 -0.01 6.67 17.86
N ILE A 152 -0.38 7.16 16.67
CA ILE A 152 -1.28 6.46 15.75
C ILE A 152 -0.44 5.92 14.59
N ASP A 153 -0.55 4.62 14.33
CA ASP A 153 0.15 3.90 13.28
C ASP A 153 -0.85 3.57 12.16
N LEU A 154 -0.77 4.33 11.05
CA LEU A 154 -1.65 4.22 9.89
C LEU A 154 -1.10 3.19 8.90
N GLY A 155 -1.95 2.24 8.48
CA GLY A 155 -1.50 1.08 7.72
C GLY A 155 -0.54 0.26 8.56
N CYS A 156 -0.87 -0.02 9.82
CA CYS A 156 0.04 -0.59 10.81
C CYS A 156 0.56 -1.98 10.44
N GLY A 157 -0.07 -2.67 9.49
CA GLY A 157 0.34 -3.98 9.01
C GLY A 157 0.53 -4.98 10.15
N THR A 158 1.71 -5.58 10.23
CA THR A 158 2.08 -6.51 11.30
C THR A 158 2.70 -5.85 12.54
N GLY A 159 2.83 -4.50 12.54
CA GLY A 159 3.34 -3.74 13.68
C GLY A 159 4.83 -3.36 13.59
N LEU A 160 5.43 -3.36 12.41
CA LEU A 160 6.86 -3.06 12.24
C LEU A 160 7.22 -1.63 12.66
N ALA A 161 6.34 -0.64 12.39
CA ALA A 161 6.57 0.74 12.82
C ALA A 161 6.48 0.87 14.35
N ALA A 162 5.46 0.29 14.97
CA ALA A 162 5.36 0.25 16.43
C ALA A 162 6.57 -0.45 17.08
N GLN A 163 7.07 -1.53 16.46
CA GLN A 163 8.28 -2.21 16.96
C GLN A 163 9.51 -1.31 16.91
N ALA A 164 9.68 -0.48 15.87
CA ALA A 164 10.79 0.46 15.75
C ALA A 164 10.71 1.58 16.80
N PHE A 165 9.52 2.00 17.19
CA PHE A 165 9.26 3.10 18.12
C PHE A 165 8.92 2.65 19.56
N LYS A 166 8.96 1.35 19.88
CA LYS A 166 8.43 0.79 21.13
C LYS A 166 8.99 1.39 22.42
N ASP A 167 10.26 1.82 22.37
CA ASP A 167 10.95 2.40 23.54
C ASP A 167 10.71 3.93 23.64
N SER A 168 10.05 4.51 22.65
CA SER A 168 9.81 5.96 22.51
C SER A 168 8.35 6.35 22.59
N VAL A 169 7.41 5.41 22.58
CA VAL A 169 5.95 5.63 22.61
C VAL A 169 5.32 4.81 23.71
N GLU A 170 4.49 5.45 24.53
CA GLU A 170 3.80 4.79 25.65
C GLU A 170 2.56 4.03 25.21
N GLU A 171 1.78 4.58 24.27
CA GLU A 171 0.53 4.00 23.78
C GLU A 171 0.46 4.03 22.25
N PHE A 172 0.31 2.87 21.62
CA PHE A 172 0.04 2.77 20.19
C PHE A 172 -1.44 2.50 19.91
N ILE A 173 -1.98 3.21 18.91
CA ILE A 173 -3.24 2.89 18.25
C ILE A 173 -2.89 2.51 16.82
N GLY A 174 -3.31 1.32 16.36
CA GLY A 174 -3.06 0.86 14.99
C GLY A 174 -4.35 0.84 14.17
N ILE A 175 -4.25 1.29 12.93
CA ILE A 175 -5.34 1.28 11.95
C ILE A 175 -4.84 0.58 10.70
N ASP A 176 -5.58 -0.41 10.19
CA ASP A 176 -5.26 -1.11 8.94
C ASP A 176 -6.55 -1.60 8.25
N LEU A 177 -6.57 -1.62 6.92
CA LEU A 177 -7.68 -2.16 6.13
C LEU A 177 -7.83 -3.68 6.26
N SER A 178 -6.72 -4.39 6.51
CA SER A 178 -6.66 -5.85 6.54
C SER A 178 -6.90 -6.41 7.95
N ALA A 179 -7.98 -7.15 8.12
CA ALA A 179 -8.26 -7.84 9.38
C ALA A 179 -7.17 -8.87 9.74
N GLU A 180 -6.53 -9.51 8.75
CA GLU A 180 -5.44 -10.44 8.97
C GLU A 180 -4.15 -9.72 9.42
N MET A 181 -3.89 -8.49 8.94
CA MET A 181 -2.82 -7.64 9.46
C MET A 181 -3.11 -7.23 10.90
N ILE A 182 -4.30 -6.75 11.20
CA ILE A 182 -4.73 -6.39 12.56
C ILE A 182 -4.59 -7.57 13.53
N LYS A 183 -4.91 -8.78 13.11
CA LYS A 183 -4.72 -9.98 13.93
C LYS A 183 -3.25 -10.22 14.26
N ARG A 184 -2.32 -9.98 13.32
CA ARG A 184 -0.87 -10.07 13.54
C ARG A 184 -0.34 -8.95 14.41
N ALA A 185 -0.74 -7.70 14.14
CA ALA A 185 -0.42 -6.56 14.99
C ALA A 185 -0.82 -6.80 16.46
N ARG A 186 -2.02 -7.37 16.67
CA ARG A 186 -2.50 -7.72 18.02
C ARG A 186 -1.61 -8.75 18.71
N ALA A 187 -1.07 -9.71 17.99
CA ALA A 187 -0.18 -10.73 18.54
C ALA A 187 1.17 -10.18 19.04
N THR A 188 1.58 -8.98 18.60
CA THR A 188 2.80 -8.31 19.09
C THR A 188 2.67 -7.81 20.52
N GLY A 189 1.45 -7.54 20.99
CA GLY A 189 1.19 -6.93 22.30
C GLY A 189 1.59 -5.45 22.41
N LEU A 190 1.97 -4.79 21.31
CA LEU A 190 2.44 -3.39 21.33
C LEU A 190 1.30 -2.37 21.32
N TYR A 191 0.14 -2.75 20.79
CA TYR A 191 -0.97 -1.81 20.57
C TYR A 191 -1.99 -1.86 21.72
N LYS A 192 -2.34 -0.68 22.23
CA LYS A 192 -3.44 -0.49 23.19
C LYS A 192 -4.81 -0.65 22.52
N ALA A 193 -4.93 -0.19 21.27
CA ALA A 193 -6.13 -0.32 20.45
C ALA A 193 -5.78 -0.61 19.01
N LEU A 194 -6.63 -1.39 18.33
CA LEU A 194 -6.48 -1.75 16.92
C LEU A 194 -7.85 -1.68 16.24
N ALA A 195 -7.91 -1.00 15.10
CA ALA A 195 -9.10 -0.86 14.26
C ALA A 195 -8.89 -1.40 12.87
N THR A 196 -9.86 -2.15 12.34
CA THR A 196 -9.91 -2.53 10.94
C THR A 196 -10.73 -1.48 10.21
N ALA A 197 -10.05 -0.52 9.56
CA ALA A 197 -10.69 0.63 8.92
C ALA A 197 -9.80 1.21 7.81
N ASP A 198 -10.40 2.00 6.91
CA ASP A 198 -9.66 2.94 6.07
C ASP A 198 -8.92 3.96 6.94
N ALA A 199 -7.77 4.46 6.48
CA ALA A 199 -6.94 5.36 7.28
C ALA A 199 -7.65 6.68 7.61
N VAL A 200 -8.40 7.24 6.66
CA VAL A 200 -9.15 8.50 6.84
C VAL A 200 -10.32 8.28 7.80
N ASP A 201 -11.10 7.22 7.56
CA ASP A 201 -12.26 6.92 8.41
C ASP A 201 -11.82 6.52 9.81
N GLY A 202 -10.74 5.74 9.94
CA GLY A 202 -10.18 5.41 11.25
C GLY A 202 -9.68 6.61 12.03
N LEU A 203 -9.11 7.63 11.35
CA LEU A 203 -8.77 8.90 12.02
C LEU A 203 -10.01 9.68 12.46
N ARG A 204 -11.09 9.66 11.65
CA ARG A 204 -12.35 10.34 11.99
C ARG A 204 -13.01 9.81 13.27
N ASP A 205 -12.79 8.54 13.59
CA ASP A 205 -13.30 7.93 14.83
C ASP A 205 -12.58 8.45 16.10
N HIS A 206 -11.52 9.24 15.94
CA HIS A 206 -10.77 9.80 17.07
C HIS A 206 -11.07 11.28 17.27
N PRO A 207 -11.07 11.74 18.54
CA PRO A 207 -11.24 13.16 18.86
C PRO A 207 -10.01 13.98 18.42
N ASP A 208 -10.19 15.29 18.38
CA ASP A 208 -9.14 16.24 18.06
C ASP A 208 -8.01 16.20 19.09
N ALA A 209 -6.78 16.43 18.65
CA ALA A 209 -5.61 16.67 19.49
C ALA A 209 -5.33 15.56 20.53
N ILE A 210 -5.46 14.28 20.15
CA ILE A 210 -5.18 13.15 21.05
C ILE A 210 -3.79 12.55 20.87
N ALA A 211 -3.15 12.70 19.69
CA ALA A 211 -1.90 12.06 19.36
C ALA A 211 -0.72 13.04 19.38
N ASP A 212 0.43 12.56 19.81
CA ASP A 212 1.68 13.31 19.77
C ASP A 212 2.49 12.95 18.50
N LEU A 213 2.23 11.77 17.93
CA LEU A 213 2.88 11.24 16.75
C LEU A 213 1.87 10.48 15.87
N ILE A 214 1.94 10.68 14.58
CA ILE A 214 1.29 9.80 13.59
C ILE A 214 2.41 9.22 12.73
N LEU A 215 2.36 7.89 12.52
CA LEU A 215 3.25 7.14 11.65
C LEU A 215 2.46 6.61 10.45
N ALA A 216 3.08 6.63 9.27
CA ALA A 216 2.51 6.01 8.07
C ALA A 216 3.65 5.45 7.18
N ALA A 217 4.03 4.21 7.46
CA ALA A 217 5.14 3.53 6.79
C ALA A 217 4.65 2.72 5.59
N ASP A 218 5.02 3.13 4.37
CA ASP A 218 4.73 2.42 3.10
C ASP A 218 3.22 2.19 2.82
N MET A 219 2.35 3.11 3.28
CA MET A 219 0.90 3.01 3.05
C MET A 219 0.36 4.06 2.07
N MET A 220 1.03 5.22 1.92
CA MET A 220 0.62 6.32 1.02
C MET A 220 0.52 5.88 -0.44
N ILE A 221 1.25 4.84 -0.82
CA ILE A 221 1.30 4.25 -2.15
C ILE A 221 -0.03 3.66 -2.65
N TYR A 222 -1.00 3.48 -1.76
CA TYR A 222 -2.34 2.98 -2.08
C TYR A 222 -3.39 4.08 -2.16
N ILE A 223 -3.01 5.34 -1.86
CA ILE A 223 -3.92 6.48 -1.81
C ILE A 223 -3.54 7.46 -2.92
N HIS A 224 -4.50 7.70 -3.81
CA HIS A 224 -4.33 8.67 -4.92
C HIS A 224 -4.41 10.12 -4.41
N ASP A 225 -5.43 10.43 -3.63
CA ASP A 225 -5.67 11.75 -3.04
C ASP A 225 -5.36 11.71 -1.54
N LEU A 226 -4.24 12.32 -1.15
CA LEU A 226 -3.77 12.37 0.24
C LEU A 226 -4.34 13.56 1.03
N ALA A 227 -5.03 14.52 0.38
CA ALA A 227 -5.54 15.70 1.06
C ALA A 227 -6.48 15.37 2.24
N PRO A 228 -7.48 14.48 2.11
CA PRO A 228 -8.33 14.11 3.25
C PRO A 228 -7.56 13.48 4.40
N LEU A 229 -6.55 12.66 4.09
CA LEU A 229 -5.72 12.02 5.11
C LEU A 229 -4.91 13.05 5.90
N PHE A 230 -4.31 14.03 5.21
CA PHE A 230 -3.49 15.06 5.86
C PHE A 230 -4.33 16.00 6.72
N VAL A 231 -5.55 16.35 6.27
CA VAL A 231 -6.50 17.13 7.06
C VAL A 231 -6.88 16.41 8.36
N GLU A 232 -7.22 15.13 8.30
CA GLU A 232 -7.57 14.34 9.47
C GLU A 232 -6.36 14.11 10.40
N ALA A 233 -5.17 13.87 9.83
CA ALA A 233 -3.93 13.76 10.59
C ALA A 233 -3.65 15.06 11.37
N ALA A 234 -3.81 16.23 10.72
CA ALA A 234 -3.66 17.51 11.38
C ALA A 234 -4.69 17.71 12.50
N ARG A 235 -5.96 17.31 12.29
CA ARG A 235 -7.01 17.40 13.31
C ARG A 235 -6.67 16.59 14.55
N VAL A 236 -6.26 15.34 14.35
CA VAL A 236 -6.03 14.38 15.44
C VAL A 236 -4.72 14.64 16.20
N LEU A 237 -3.72 15.24 15.57
CA LEU A 237 -2.48 15.64 16.24
C LEU A 237 -2.69 16.80 17.19
N LYS A 238 -1.98 16.78 18.31
CA LYS A 238 -1.82 17.92 19.21
C LYS A 238 -1.00 19.02 18.52
N PRO A 239 -1.13 20.29 18.92
CA PRO A 239 -0.18 21.33 18.48
C PRO A 239 1.26 20.92 18.77
N GLY A 240 2.15 21.04 17.78
CA GLY A 240 3.54 20.57 17.84
C GLY A 240 3.72 19.05 17.77
N GLY A 241 2.65 18.28 17.57
CA GLY A 241 2.72 16.84 17.28
C GLY A 241 3.29 16.57 15.89
N LEU A 242 3.91 15.41 15.69
CA LEU A 242 4.63 15.05 14.48
C LEU A 242 3.82 14.09 13.61
N PHE A 243 3.86 14.31 12.29
CA PHE A 243 3.41 13.38 11.27
C PHE A 243 4.64 12.89 10.50
N ALA A 244 4.98 11.60 10.63
CA ALA A 244 6.11 10.97 9.98
C ALA A 244 5.62 9.88 9.02
N PHE A 245 5.98 10.00 7.75
CA PHE A 245 5.51 9.07 6.72
C PHE A 245 6.54 8.85 5.62
N THR A 246 6.33 7.77 4.86
CA THR A 246 7.06 7.49 3.63
C THR A 246 6.11 7.52 2.43
N ALA A 247 6.59 8.01 1.29
CA ALA A 247 5.86 7.99 0.03
C ALA A 247 6.80 7.57 -1.12
N GLU A 248 6.32 6.76 -2.07
CA GLU A 248 7.04 6.61 -3.34
C GLU A 248 7.03 7.96 -4.08
N THR A 249 8.13 8.29 -4.78
CA THR A 249 8.27 9.58 -5.43
C THR A 249 8.72 9.47 -6.89
N HIS A 250 8.55 10.57 -7.63
CA HIS A 250 8.99 10.72 -9.02
C HIS A 250 9.37 12.19 -9.29
N GLU A 251 10.13 12.40 -10.37
CA GLU A 251 10.64 13.75 -10.74
C GLU A 251 9.61 14.64 -11.45
N GLY A 252 8.42 14.13 -11.82
CA GLY A 252 7.35 14.88 -12.49
C GLY A 252 6.51 15.72 -11.55
N GLU A 253 5.34 16.12 -12.00
CA GLU A 253 4.35 16.88 -11.21
C GLU A 253 3.20 15.98 -10.72
N GLY A 254 2.63 16.30 -9.55
CA GLY A 254 1.42 15.67 -9.01
C GLY A 254 1.60 14.20 -8.67
N VAL A 255 0.65 13.38 -9.09
CA VAL A 255 0.54 11.96 -8.76
C VAL A 255 0.60 11.10 -10.02
N VAL A 256 1.38 10.04 -9.99
CA VAL A 256 1.45 9.06 -11.09
C VAL A 256 1.20 7.64 -10.57
N LEU A 257 0.63 6.78 -11.43
CA LEU A 257 0.56 5.35 -11.17
C LEU A 257 1.82 4.68 -11.74
N GLY A 258 2.71 4.22 -10.86
CA GLY A 258 3.94 3.56 -11.23
C GLY A 258 3.74 2.15 -11.82
N ALA A 259 4.81 1.57 -12.36
CA ALA A 259 4.80 0.22 -12.94
C ALA A 259 4.38 -0.87 -11.94
N GLY A 260 4.62 -0.65 -10.65
CA GLY A 260 4.20 -1.53 -9.56
C GLY A 260 2.72 -1.44 -9.20
N LEU A 261 1.91 -0.68 -9.94
CA LEU A 261 0.51 -0.36 -9.62
C LEU A 261 0.38 0.31 -8.24
N ARG A 262 1.32 1.18 -7.92
CA ARG A 262 1.32 2.03 -6.73
C ARG A 262 1.41 3.49 -7.15
N PHE A 263 0.81 4.36 -6.33
CA PHE A 263 0.89 5.79 -6.56
C PHE A 263 2.22 6.33 -6.05
N ALA A 264 2.89 7.09 -6.90
CA ALA A 264 4.05 7.88 -6.54
C ALA A 264 3.65 9.37 -6.58
N GLN A 265 4.12 10.13 -5.59
CA GLN A 265 3.81 11.54 -5.38
C GLN A 265 5.04 12.38 -5.69
N SER A 266 4.89 13.50 -6.37
CA SER A 266 6.00 14.44 -6.47
C SER A 266 6.24 15.14 -5.12
N GLU A 267 7.50 15.49 -4.82
CA GLU A 267 7.83 16.23 -3.59
C GLU A 267 7.05 17.54 -3.51
N ALA A 268 6.95 18.29 -4.63
CA ALA A 268 6.23 19.55 -4.68
C ALA A 268 4.75 19.40 -4.31
N HIS A 269 4.10 18.32 -4.79
CA HIS A 269 2.71 18.03 -4.48
C HIS A 269 2.52 17.69 -2.98
N LEU A 270 3.40 16.90 -2.41
CA LEU A 270 3.34 16.59 -0.96
C LEU A 270 3.54 17.83 -0.09
N ARG A 271 4.46 18.73 -0.47
CA ARG A 271 4.68 20.00 0.23
C ARG A 271 3.42 20.87 0.23
N GLU A 272 2.79 21.01 -0.93
CA GLU A 272 1.56 21.78 -1.08
C GLU A 272 0.43 21.21 -0.21
N LEU A 273 0.21 19.90 -0.23
CA LEU A 273 -0.82 19.23 0.59
C LEU A 273 -0.57 19.38 2.10
N LEU A 274 0.69 19.27 2.54
CA LEU A 274 1.05 19.46 3.95
C LEU A 274 0.80 20.91 4.40
N GLU A 275 1.21 21.89 3.59
CA GLU A 275 0.98 23.30 3.88
C GLU A 275 -0.52 23.62 3.95
N GLN A 276 -1.30 23.14 2.99
CA GLN A 276 -2.78 23.30 2.99
C GLN A 276 -3.45 22.68 4.20
N ALA A 277 -2.90 21.58 4.73
CA ALA A 277 -3.41 20.93 5.93
C ALA A 277 -2.90 21.55 7.24
N GLY A 278 -2.06 22.61 7.18
CA GLY A 278 -1.56 23.32 8.37
C GLY A 278 -0.32 22.69 9.00
N PHE A 279 0.47 21.92 8.24
CA PHE A 279 1.74 21.38 8.67
C PHE A 279 2.92 22.27 8.28
N SER A 280 3.92 22.32 9.15
CA SER A 280 5.27 22.80 8.84
C SER A 280 6.17 21.60 8.58
N ILE A 281 6.94 21.63 7.49
CA ILE A 281 7.82 20.53 7.12
C ILE A 281 9.15 20.68 7.87
N ASP A 282 9.47 19.74 8.74
CA ASP A 282 10.69 19.74 9.53
C ASP A 282 11.84 19.00 8.84
N ARG A 283 11.52 17.94 8.07
CA ARG A 283 12.51 17.13 7.39
C ARG A 283 11.95 16.43 6.15
N ILE A 284 12.78 16.38 5.10
CA ILE A 284 12.58 15.54 3.92
C ILE A 284 13.91 14.90 3.55
N ASP A 285 13.90 13.59 3.42
CA ASP A 285 15.05 12.81 2.94
C ASP A 285 14.66 12.04 1.68
N ASN A 286 15.47 12.17 0.62
CA ASN A 286 15.39 11.29 -0.53
C ASN A 286 16.01 9.94 -0.15
N ALA A 287 15.28 8.85 -0.38
CA ALA A 287 15.64 7.54 0.12
C ALA A 287 15.14 6.40 -0.79
N SER A 288 15.53 5.19 -0.46
CA SER A 288 14.85 3.98 -0.93
C SER A 288 14.52 3.13 0.29
N ILE A 289 13.24 2.99 0.57
CA ILE A 289 12.77 2.21 1.74
C ILE A 289 12.74 0.71 1.47
N ARG A 290 12.77 0.30 0.20
CA ARG A 290 12.85 -1.08 -0.27
C ARG A 290 13.38 -1.16 -1.71
N SER A 291 13.72 -2.38 -2.14
CA SER A 291 14.05 -2.67 -3.54
C SER A 291 13.02 -3.59 -4.16
N GLU A 292 12.81 -3.47 -5.47
CA GLU A 292 11.98 -4.37 -6.27
C GLU A 292 12.81 -4.93 -7.43
N ARG A 293 12.95 -6.25 -7.49
CA ARG A 293 13.83 -6.92 -8.47
C ARG A 293 15.23 -6.30 -8.48
N ASP A 294 15.78 -6.11 -7.28
CA ASP A 294 17.09 -5.47 -7.04
C ASP A 294 17.23 -4.01 -7.49
N VAL A 295 16.11 -3.35 -7.85
CA VAL A 295 16.09 -1.93 -8.18
C VAL A 295 15.55 -1.15 -6.98
N PRO A 296 16.31 -0.18 -6.44
CA PRO A 296 15.81 0.70 -5.37
C PRO A 296 14.57 1.46 -5.81
N VAL A 297 13.54 1.48 -4.96
CA VAL A 297 12.31 2.26 -5.21
C VAL A 297 12.52 3.69 -4.70
N PRO A 298 12.48 4.72 -5.57
CA PRO A 298 12.60 6.10 -5.14
C PRO A 298 11.51 6.46 -4.15
N SER A 299 11.88 6.98 -3.01
CA SER A 299 10.97 7.29 -1.92
C SER A 299 11.39 8.56 -1.19
N LEU A 300 10.43 9.21 -0.55
CA LEU A 300 10.65 10.28 0.41
C LEU A 300 10.35 9.76 1.82
N VAL A 301 11.19 10.16 2.77
CA VAL A 301 10.93 10.05 4.20
C VAL A 301 10.67 11.45 4.71
N MET A 302 9.48 11.70 5.23
CA MET A 302 9.02 13.04 5.59
C MET A 302 8.61 13.08 7.06
N VAL A 303 8.97 14.19 7.72
CA VAL A 303 8.50 14.54 9.05
C VAL A 303 8.00 15.97 9.00
N ALA A 304 6.77 16.17 9.45
CA ALA A 304 6.13 17.48 9.53
C ALA A 304 5.47 17.66 10.89
N SER A 305 5.50 18.88 11.42
CA SER A 305 4.85 19.23 12.69
C SER A 305 3.55 20.00 12.44
N LYS A 306 2.54 19.73 13.26
CA LYS A 306 1.32 20.53 13.30
C LYS A 306 1.63 21.89 13.92
N ALA A 307 1.27 22.97 13.22
CA ALA A 307 1.36 24.34 13.71
C ALA A 307 0.57 24.58 15.02
#